data_b6fc3a3d80eb6c57a1fc2b6533c26463
#
_entry.id   b6fc3a3d80eb6c57a1fc2b6533c26463
#
_cell.length_a   1.000
_cell.length_b   1.000
_cell.length_c   1.000
_cell.angle_alpha   90.00
_cell.angle_beta   90.00
_cell.angle_gamma   90.00
#
_symmetry.space_group_name_H-M   'P 1'
#
loop_
_entity.id
_entity.type
_entity.pdbx_description
1 polymer ?
#
loop_
_entity_poly.entity_id
_entity_poly.type
_entity_poly.pdbx_seq_one_letter_code
_entity_poly.pdbx_strand_id
1 'polypeptide(L)'
;MTVGPTTRRRQLGADLRRLRERKGLTLEEAGALVGISKATLSRYERKEGAVKWPAVDALCREYGTTDDERSSLVELAKGARIQGWWRSLADPVPESMNLMLTLEDEVVSEDLYACMYVPGLLQTRAYAEAVHRASEMRCSDQEIDHMVDIRMKRQELLERPEPPHIWAVVDEAVIRRVVGGRETMRAQLHHLLEQARRPHVTVQILPFETGAHAAAVGSFVVLGGPAPELDVVYVDIIGGGLFMEKPQELSRYKLAFNYLRAQALDIERSAALLDQVGREL
;
A
#
# COMPACT_ATOMS: atom_id res chain seq x y z
N MET A 1 12.89 15.27 3.79
CA MET A 1 11.46 14.92 3.52
C MET A 1 10.89 14.26 4.76
N THR A 2 9.74 14.70 5.25
CA THR A 2 9.11 14.14 6.46
C THR A 2 8.51 12.79 6.11
N VAL A 3 8.90 11.75 6.84
CA VAL A 3 8.27 10.42 6.76
C VAL A 3 6.76 10.58 6.93
N GLY A 4 5.97 10.06 5.99
CA GLY A 4 4.51 10.16 6.03
C GLY A 4 3.91 9.42 7.24
N PRO A 5 2.66 9.74 7.60
CA PRO A 5 2.00 9.15 8.75
C PRO A 5 1.69 7.66 8.50
N THR A 6 1.79 6.86 9.57
CA THR A 6 1.27 5.48 9.58
C THR A 6 -0.26 5.51 9.45
N THR A 7 -0.87 4.41 9.00
CA THR A 7 -2.34 4.26 8.96
C THR A 7 -2.97 4.60 10.31
N ARG A 8 -2.35 4.18 11.43
CA ARG A 8 -2.80 4.54 12.79
C ARG A 8 -2.78 6.02 13.07
N ARG A 9 -1.74 6.75 12.64
CA ARG A 9 -1.70 8.22 12.76
C ARG A 9 -2.73 8.87 11.87
N ARG A 10 -2.96 8.31 10.69
CA ARG A 10 -3.95 8.79 9.73
C ARG A 10 -5.36 8.61 10.29
N GLN A 11 -5.66 7.45 10.86
CA GLN A 11 -6.92 7.18 11.55
C GLN A 11 -7.10 8.13 12.73
N LEU A 12 -6.11 8.20 13.61
CA LEU A 12 -6.17 9.10 14.77
C LEU A 12 -6.41 10.56 14.37
N GLY A 13 -5.69 11.06 13.36
CA GLY A 13 -5.87 12.43 12.88
C GLY A 13 -7.24 12.69 12.29
N ALA A 14 -7.77 11.75 11.51
CA ALA A 14 -9.12 11.81 10.95
C ALA A 14 -10.20 11.79 12.04
N ASP A 15 -10.06 10.91 13.02
CA ASP A 15 -10.98 10.80 14.15
C ASP A 15 -10.98 12.05 15.03
N LEU A 16 -9.81 12.58 15.37
CA LEU A 16 -9.70 13.83 16.13
C LEU A 16 -10.38 15.00 15.40
N ARG A 17 -10.16 15.11 14.09
CA ARG A 17 -10.81 16.13 13.27
C ARG A 17 -12.32 15.96 13.25
N ARG A 18 -12.83 14.76 12.99
CA ARG A 18 -14.26 14.44 12.98
C ARG A 18 -14.92 14.79 14.31
N LEU A 19 -14.29 14.42 15.42
CA LEU A 19 -14.78 14.70 16.77
C LEU A 19 -14.83 16.21 17.05
N ARG A 20 -13.78 16.96 16.69
CA ARG A 20 -13.74 18.41 16.80
C ARG A 20 -14.84 19.09 16.00
N GLU A 21 -15.00 18.70 14.72
CA GLU A 21 -16.02 19.25 13.82
C GLU A 21 -17.44 18.91 14.31
N ARG A 22 -17.67 17.71 14.82
CA ARG A 22 -18.92 17.31 15.46
C ARG A 22 -19.27 18.20 16.65
N LYS A 23 -18.25 18.64 17.40
CA LYS A 23 -18.39 19.57 18.54
C LYS A 23 -18.53 21.03 18.12
N GLY A 24 -18.37 21.35 16.83
CA GLY A 24 -18.44 22.72 16.29
C GLY A 24 -17.26 23.61 16.64
N LEU A 25 -16.12 23.03 17.08
CA LEU A 25 -14.96 23.80 17.52
C LEU A 25 -14.01 24.10 16.36
N THR A 26 -13.44 25.30 16.36
CA THR A 26 -12.28 25.64 15.53
C THR A 26 -11.01 24.97 16.08
N LEU A 27 -9.95 24.91 15.27
CA LEU A 27 -8.64 24.41 15.70
C LEU A 27 -8.05 25.23 16.88
N GLU A 28 -8.36 26.52 16.92
CA GLU A 28 -7.87 27.44 17.95
C GLU A 28 -8.57 27.20 19.28
N GLU A 29 -9.90 27.14 19.26
CA GLU A 29 -10.72 26.86 20.44
C GLU A 29 -10.39 25.50 21.04
N ALA A 30 -10.37 24.44 20.20
CA ALA A 30 -10.04 23.08 20.66
C ALA A 30 -8.61 22.97 21.21
N GLY A 31 -7.64 23.65 20.59
CA GLY A 31 -6.27 23.69 21.09
C GLY A 31 -6.17 24.41 22.46
N ALA A 32 -6.88 25.51 22.63
CA ALA A 32 -6.91 26.26 23.88
C ALA A 32 -7.46 25.43 25.05
N LEU A 33 -8.50 24.61 24.82
CA LEU A 33 -9.09 23.74 25.86
C LEU A 33 -8.08 22.77 26.49
N VAL A 34 -7.09 22.31 25.71
CA VAL A 34 -6.11 21.31 26.19
C VAL A 34 -4.67 21.86 26.25
N GLY A 35 -4.50 23.18 26.15
CA GLY A 35 -3.21 23.83 26.28
C GLY A 35 -2.21 23.57 25.15
N ILE A 36 -2.69 23.27 23.94
CA ILE A 36 -1.84 23.11 22.75
C ILE A 36 -2.14 24.20 21.71
N SER A 37 -1.12 24.56 20.93
CA SER A 37 -1.31 25.57 19.89
C SER A 37 -2.17 25.05 18.71
N LYS A 38 -2.88 25.98 18.03
CA LYS A 38 -3.56 25.73 16.78
C LYS A 38 -2.68 24.95 15.77
N ALA A 39 -1.41 25.35 15.65
CA ALA A 39 -0.46 24.70 14.76
C ALA A 39 -0.17 23.24 15.19
N THR A 40 -0.11 22.97 16.49
CA THR A 40 0.09 21.61 17.02
C THR A 40 -1.11 20.73 16.74
N LEU A 41 -2.33 21.20 17.03
CA LEU A 41 -3.56 20.45 16.76
C LEU A 41 -3.75 20.24 15.25
N SER A 42 -3.50 21.26 14.44
CA SER A 42 -3.53 21.13 12.98
C SER A 42 -2.58 20.06 12.46
N ARG A 43 -1.34 19.96 13.02
CA ARG A 43 -0.42 18.87 12.67
C ARG A 43 -0.95 17.50 13.08
N TYR A 44 -1.60 17.40 14.23
CA TYR A 44 -2.22 16.14 14.66
C TYR A 44 -3.32 15.70 13.69
N GLU A 45 -4.23 16.60 13.33
CA GLU A 45 -5.32 16.32 12.39
C GLU A 45 -4.85 16.08 10.94
N ARG A 46 -3.74 16.78 10.52
CA ARG A 46 -3.10 16.55 9.22
C ARG A 46 -2.16 15.35 9.20
N LYS A 47 -2.08 14.61 10.33
CA LYS A 47 -1.31 13.39 10.42
C LYS A 47 0.21 13.61 10.34
N GLU A 48 0.66 14.83 10.64
CA GLU A 48 2.06 15.26 10.59
C GLU A 48 2.72 15.12 11.97
N GLY A 49 3.75 14.27 12.05
CA GLY A 49 4.54 14.09 13.27
C GLY A 49 3.90 13.18 14.33
N ALA A 50 4.58 13.04 15.46
CA ALA A 50 4.14 12.19 16.56
C ALA A 50 3.06 12.87 17.39
N VAL A 51 1.91 12.23 17.52
CA VAL A 51 0.83 12.64 18.42
C VAL A 51 1.13 12.15 19.83
N LYS A 52 1.03 13.02 20.82
CA LYS A 52 1.23 12.65 22.23
C LYS A 52 -0.08 12.13 22.81
N TRP A 53 -0.11 10.88 23.27
CA TRP A 53 -1.32 10.27 23.82
C TRP A 53 -1.99 11.06 24.97
N PRO A 54 -1.27 11.79 25.88
CA PRO A 54 -1.94 12.59 26.89
C PRO A 54 -2.76 13.75 26.30
N ALA A 55 -2.30 14.33 25.18
CA ALA A 55 -3.07 15.36 24.49
C ALA A 55 -4.33 14.76 23.81
N VAL A 56 -4.24 13.54 23.29
CA VAL A 56 -5.40 12.82 22.74
C VAL A 56 -6.43 12.54 23.82
N ASP A 57 -6.01 12.04 24.97
CA ASP A 57 -6.90 11.78 26.12
C ASP A 57 -7.65 13.06 26.56
N ALA A 58 -6.92 14.17 26.65
CA ALA A 58 -7.51 15.46 27.00
C ALA A 58 -8.51 15.95 25.93
N LEU A 59 -8.13 15.89 24.64
CA LEU A 59 -9.02 16.27 23.53
C LEU A 59 -10.30 15.42 23.50
N CYS A 60 -10.19 14.11 23.70
CA CYS A 60 -11.33 13.21 23.74
C CYS A 60 -12.33 13.59 24.84
N ARG A 61 -11.85 13.95 26.03
CA ARG A 61 -12.70 14.43 27.13
C ARG A 61 -13.44 15.70 26.75
N GLU A 62 -12.74 16.68 26.17
CA GLU A 62 -13.34 17.95 25.74
C GLU A 62 -14.35 17.76 24.58
N TYR A 63 -14.10 16.81 23.72
CA TYR A 63 -15.00 16.46 22.62
C TYR A 63 -16.24 15.66 23.10
N GLY A 64 -16.23 15.15 24.33
CA GLY A 64 -17.34 14.40 24.91
C GLY A 64 -17.47 12.98 24.31
N THR A 65 -16.36 12.31 24.06
CA THR A 65 -16.35 10.91 23.64
C THR A 65 -16.76 9.99 24.78
N THR A 66 -17.25 8.79 24.44
CA THR A 66 -17.44 7.72 25.42
C THR A 66 -16.09 7.23 25.96
N ASP A 67 -16.10 6.52 27.08
CA ASP A 67 -14.88 5.93 27.65
C ASP A 67 -14.22 4.92 26.70
N ASP A 68 -15.03 4.16 25.96
CA ASP A 68 -14.56 3.17 24.98
C ASP A 68 -13.92 3.86 23.76
N GLU A 69 -14.58 4.88 23.18
CA GLU A 69 -14.01 5.69 22.11
C GLU A 69 -12.69 6.35 22.51
N ARG A 70 -12.65 6.92 23.72
CA ARG A 70 -11.46 7.55 24.28
C ARG A 70 -10.32 6.54 24.44
N SER A 71 -10.60 5.39 25.04
CA SER A 71 -9.60 4.33 25.24
C SER A 71 -9.02 3.86 23.90
N SER A 72 -9.87 3.65 22.88
CA SER A 72 -9.46 3.25 21.54
C SER A 72 -8.54 4.28 20.90
N LEU A 73 -8.88 5.58 20.97
CA LEU A 73 -8.06 6.66 20.40
C LEU A 73 -6.72 6.85 21.15
N VAL A 74 -6.72 6.65 22.47
CA VAL A 74 -5.49 6.68 23.27
C VAL A 74 -4.57 5.50 22.90
N GLU A 75 -5.11 4.31 22.69
CA GLU A 75 -4.32 3.16 22.24
C GLU A 75 -3.79 3.36 20.80
N LEU A 76 -4.58 3.95 19.90
CA LEU A 76 -4.08 4.38 18.58
C LEU A 76 -2.90 5.35 18.72
N ALA A 77 -2.98 6.33 19.61
CA ALA A 77 -1.90 7.29 19.85
C ALA A 77 -0.64 6.64 20.41
N LYS A 78 -0.78 5.65 21.29
CA LYS A 78 0.34 4.85 21.82
C LYS A 78 0.91 3.94 20.73
N GLY A 79 0.06 3.27 19.97
CA GLY A 79 0.43 2.36 18.89
C GLY A 79 1.05 3.07 17.67
N ALA A 80 0.79 4.36 17.47
CA ALA A 80 1.42 5.16 16.42
C ALA A 80 2.95 5.30 16.56
N ARG A 81 3.54 4.78 17.65
CA ARG A 81 4.98 4.70 17.89
C ARG A 81 5.59 3.33 17.54
N ILE A 82 4.77 2.33 17.20
CA ILE A 82 5.29 1.02 16.83
C ILE A 82 6.10 1.18 15.56
N GLN A 83 7.36 0.78 15.61
CA GLN A 83 8.26 0.80 14.48
C GLN A 83 8.04 -0.48 13.64
N GLY A 84 7.88 -0.34 12.34
CA GLY A 84 7.77 -1.49 11.45
C GLY A 84 9.06 -2.34 11.43
N TRP A 85 8.93 -3.61 11.05
CA TRP A 85 10.01 -4.61 11.02
C TRP A 85 11.24 -4.17 10.19
N TRP A 86 11.04 -3.33 9.17
CA TRP A 86 12.13 -2.83 8.31
C TRP A 86 13.09 -1.89 9.02
N ARG A 87 12.72 -1.31 10.16
CA ARG A 87 13.61 -0.45 10.95
C ARG A 87 14.64 -1.22 11.75
N SER A 88 14.48 -2.52 11.91
CA SER A 88 15.43 -3.41 12.54
C SER A 88 16.43 -4.03 11.54
N LEU A 89 16.33 -3.70 10.24
CA LEU A 89 17.29 -4.15 9.25
C LEU A 89 18.64 -3.49 9.48
N ALA A 90 19.72 -4.25 9.21
CA ALA A 90 21.09 -3.77 9.38
C ALA A 90 21.39 -2.57 8.49
N ASP A 91 20.88 -2.61 7.25
CA ASP A 91 20.98 -1.53 6.29
C ASP A 91 19.65 -0.73 6.22
N PRO A 92 19.72 0.60 6.19
CA PRO A 92 18.52 1.43 6.18
C PRO A 92 17.74 1.26 4.87
N VAL A 93 16.44 1.06 5.00
CA VAL A 93 15.51 1.07 3.87
C VAL A 93 15.47 2.49 3.27
N PRO A 94 15.47 2.64 1.94
CA PRO A 94 15.31 3.94 1.30
C PRO A 94 14.08 4.69 1.84
N GLU A 95 14.23 6.00 2.08
CA GLU A 95 13.15 6.81 2.70
C GLU A 95 11.85 6.77 1.89
N SER A 96 11.95 6.73 0.55
CA SER A 96 10.82 6.60 -0.35
C SER A 96 10.02 5.31 -0.14
N MET A 97 10.69 4.23 0.25
CA MET A 97 10.07 2.92 0.52
C MET A 97 9.47 2.84 1.94
N ASN A 98 9.99 3.62 2.90
CA ASN A 98 9.54 3.56 4.29
C ASN A 98 8.03 3.77 4.45
N LEU A 99 7.46 4.74 3.72
CA LEU A 99 6.02 5.02 3.79
C LEU A 99 5.22 3.87 3.17
N MET A 100 5.66 3.35 2.02
CA MET A 100 4.99 2.21 1.38
C MET A 100 4.95 1.00 2.31
N LEU A 101 6.09 0.60 2.88
CA LEU A 101 6.17 -0.50 3.85
C LEU A 101 5.28 -0.28 5.07
N THR A 102 5.22 0.97 5.55
CA THR A 102 4.38 1.34 6.69
C THR A 102 2.89 1.19 6.39
N LEU A 103 2.46 1.60 5.20
CA LEU A 103 1.07 1.50 4.78
C LEU A 103 0.70 0.05 4.49
N GLU A 104 1.53 -0.67 3.75
CA GLU A 104 1.34 -2.06 3.38
C GLU A 104 1.26 -3.00 4.59
N ASP A 105 1.98 -2.69 5.68
CA ASP A 105 1.93 -3.49 6.92
C ASP A 105 0.56 -3.44 7.63
N GLU A 106 -0.25 -2.44 7.34
CA GLU A 106 -1.53 -2.17 8.00
C GLU A 106 -2.75 -2.25 7.06
N VAL A 107 -2.55 -2.62 5.76
CA VAL A 107 -3.67 -2.72 4.80
C VAL A 107 -4.54 -3.94 5.06
N VAL A 108 -5.81 -3.81 4.69
CA VAL A 108 -6.78 -4.92 4.65
C VAL A 108 -7.05 -5.40 3.22
N SER A 109 -6.71 -4.57 2.22
CA SER A 109 -6.80 -4.94 0.81
C SER A 109 -5.81 -4.16 -0.05
N GLU A 110 -5.40 -4.76 -1.17
CA GLU A 110 -4.68 -4.09 -2.24
C GLU A 110 -5.35 -4.38 -3.58
N ASP A 111 -5.86 -3.31 -4.20
CA ASP A 111 -6.35 -3.34 -5.56
C ASP A 111 -5.26 -2.76 -6.47
N LEU A 112 -4.65 -3.57 -7.31
CA LEU A 112 -3.49 -3.14 -8.09
C LEU A 112 -3.62 -3.44 -9.59
N TYR A 113 -3.15 -2.49 -10.40
CA TYR A 113 -2.92 -2.67 -11.82
C TYR A 113 -1.43 -2.64 -12.12
N ALA A 114 -0.95 -3.65 -12.83
CA ALA A 114 0.46 -3.79 -13.19
C ALA A 114 0.62 -3.94 -14.71
N CYS A 115 1.37 -3.00 -15.34
CA CYS A 115 1.61 -3.02 -16.79
C CYS A 115 3.09 -3.19 -17.18
N MET A 116 4.02 -3.14 -16.23
CA MET A 116 5.47 -3.25 -16.51
C MET A 116 6.07 -4.55 -16.00
N TYR A 117 5.80 -4.91 -14.75
CA TYR A 117 6.34 -6.07 -14.05
C TYR A 117 5.27 -6.73 -13.20
N VAL A 118 5.48 -8.00 -12.87
CA VAL A 118 4.65 -8.70 -11.88
C VAL A 118 4.66 -7.91 -10.56
N PRO A 119 3.52 -7.76 -9.87
CA PRO A 119 3.43 -7.07 -8.59
C PRO A 119 4.44 -7.61 -7.56
N GLY A 120 5.06 -6.74 -6.78
CA GLY A 120 6.15 -7.10 -5.87
C GLY A 120 5.78 -8.19 -4.85
N LEU A 121 4.55 -8.20 -4.34
CA LEU A 121 4.06 -9.24 -3.42
C LEU A 121 3.90 -10.62 -4.08
N LEU A 122 3.90 -10.69 -5.41
CA LEU A 122 3.70 -11.92 -6.18
C LEU A 122 4.96 -12.33 -6.98
N GLN A 123 6.12 -11.74 -6.70
CA GLN A 123 7.37 -12.06 -7.40
C GLN A 123 8.12 -13.23 -6.75
N THR A 124 8.77 -14.04 -7.57
CA THR A 124 9.82 -14.95 -7.10
C THR A 124 11.11 -14.16 -6.82
N ARG A 125 12.01 -14.69 -5.98
CA ARG A 125 13.30 -14.07 -5.70
C ARG A 125 14.10 -13.79 -6.97
N ALA A 126 14.20 -14.76 -7.88
CA ALA A 126 14.96 -14.61 -9.12
C ALA A 126 14.38 -13.55 -10.06
N TYR A 127 13.05 -13.46 -10.12
CA TYR A 127 12.39 -12.41 -10.88
C TYR A 127 12.62 -11.03 -10.26
N ALA A 128 12.49 -10.91 -8.94
CA ALA A 128 12.76 -9.67 -8.20
C ALA A 128 14.20 -9.19 -8.40
N GLU A 129 15.18 -10.10 -8.33
CA GLU A 129 16.59 -9.80 -8.59
C GLU A 129 16.78 -9.26 -10.02
N ALA A 130 16.20 -9.92 -11.02
CA ALA A 130 16.30 -9.48 -12.41
C ALA A 130 15.67 -8.08 -12.62
N VAL A 131 14.54 -7.78 -11.95
CA VAL A 131 13.92 -6.45 -12.00
C VAL A 131 14.84 -5.40 -11.36
N HIS A 132 15.37 -5.65 -10.16
CA HIS A 132 16.25 -4.70 -9.47
C HIS A 132 17.55 -4.46 -10.25
N ARG A 133 18.17 -5.51 -10.81
CA ARG A 133 19.38 -5.35 -11.66
C ARG A 133 19.10 -4.50 -12.91
N ALA A 134 17.90 -4.55 -13.46
CA ALA A 134 17.54 -3.77 -14.63
C ALA A 134 17.19 -2.31 -14.31
N SER A 135 16.59 -2.04 -13.15
CA SER A 135 16.12 -0.70 -12.75
C SER A 135 17.19 0.10 -12.00
N GLU A 136 18.04 -0.56 -11.21
CA GLU A 136 19.01 0.07 -10.31
C GLU A 136 20.43 0.01 -10.89
N MET A 137 20.64 0.68 -12.01
CA MET A 137 21.87 0.62 -12.82
C MET A 137 23.17 0.99 -12.10
N ARG A 138 23.10 1.61 -10.91
CA ARG A 138 24.26 2.08 -10.13
C ARG A 138 24.43 1.38 -8.80
N CYS A 139 23.55 0.44 -8.47
CA CYS A 139 23.64 -0.30 -7.23
C CYS A 139 24.64 -1.46 -7.33
N SER A 140 25.34 -1.72 -6.25
CA SER A 140 26.18 -2.90 -6.07
C SER A 140 25.33 -4.16 -5.94
N ASP A 141 25.93 -5.33 -6.12
CA ASP A 141 25.25 -6.61 -5.90
C ASP A 141 24.69 -6.72 -4.47
N GLN A 142 25.42 -6.23 -3.47
CA GLN A 142 24.97 -6.26 -2.08
C GLN A 142 23.71 -5.38 -1.86
N GLU A 143 23.64 -4.21 -2.48
CA GLU A 143 22.46 -3.34 -2.40
C GLU A 143 21.27 -3.98 -3.11
N ILE A 144 21.48 -4.65 -4.24
CA ILE A 144 20.45 -5.41 -4.94
C ILE A 144 19.93 -6.55 -4.09
N ASP A 145 20.82 -7.36 -3.50
CA ASP A 145 20.48 -8.46 -2.60
C ASP A 145 19.64 -7.96 -1.42
N HIS A 146 20.02 -6.82 -0.83
CA HIS A 146 19.27 -6.19 0.25
C HIS A 146 17.86 -5.77 -0.17
N MET A 147 17.69 -5.16 -1.35
CA MET A 147 16.37 -4.80 -1.87
C MET A 147 15.50 -6.03 -2.16
N VAL A 148 16.11 -7.10 -2.67
CA VAL A 148 15.44 -8.38 -2.88
C VAL A 148 15.00 -8.99 -1.55
N ASP A 149 15.83 -8.96 -0.52
CA ASP A 149 15.49 -9.47 0.81
C ASP A 149 14.31 -8.69 1.42
N ILE A 150 14.32 -7.37 1.31
CA ILE A 150 13.18 -6.54 1.71
C ILE A 150 11.91 -6.97 0.96
N ARG A 151 12.00 -7.20 -0.35
CA ARG A 151 10.86 -7.63 -1.18
C ARG A 151 10.33 -8.99 -0.75
N MET A 152 11.20 -9.95 -0.49
CA MET A 152 10.79 -11.27 0.01
C MET A 152 10.16 -11.17 1.40
N LYS A 153 10.73 -10.35 2.27
CA LYS A 153 10.19 -10.12 3.63
C LYS A 153 8.78 -9.50 3.60
N ARG A 154 8.51 -8.59 2.67
CA ARG A 154 7.15 -8.03 2.47
C ARG A 154 6.12 -9.09 2.18
N GLN A 155 6.47 -10.14 1.43
CA GLN A 155 5.56 -11.21 1.05
C GLN A 155 5.04 -12.04 2.24
N GLU A 156 5.73 -11.98 3.41
CA GLU A 156 5.22 -12.59 4.66
C GLU A 156 3.87 -12.00 5.08
N LEU A 157 3.50 -10.84 4.54
CA LEU A 157 2.16 -10.26 4.70
C LEU A 157 1.04 -11.22 4.26
N LEU A 158 1.29 -11.99 3.20
CA LEU A 158 0.34 -12.97 2.65
C LEU A 158 0.22 -14.26 3.49
N GLU A 159 1.14 -14.47 4.44
CA GLU A 159 1.18 -15.64 5.32
C GLU A 159 0.60 -15.34 6.73
N ARG A 160 0.13 -14.14 6.97
CA ARG A 160 -0.47 -13.74 8.26
C ARG A 160 -1.76 -14.52 8.54
N PRO A 161 -2.16 -14.66 9.83
CA PRO A 161 -3.47 -15.24 10.17
C PRO A 161 -4.66 -14.51 9.53
N GLU A 162 -4.53 -13.19 9.38
CA GLU A 162 -5.48 -12.31 8.69
C GLU A 162 -4.74 -11.57 7.58
N PRO A 163 -4.51 -12.22 6.42
CA PRO A 163 -3.80 -11.59 5.31
C PRO A 163 -4.71 -10.58 4.60
N PRO A 164 -4.16 -9.52 3.98
CA PRO A 164 -4.95 -8.63 3.16
C PRO A 164 -5.49 -9.33 1.92
N HIS A 165 -6.63 -8.84 1.42
CA HIS A 165 -7.14 -9.24 0.11
C HIS A 165 -6.35 -8.56 -1.00
N ILE A 166 -5.72 -9.35 -1.87
CA ILE A 166 -4.99 -8.86 -3.03
C ILE A 166 -5.82 -9.09 -4.29
N TRP A 167 -6.11 -8.03 -5.02
CA TRP A 167 -6.70 -8.12 -6.36
C TRP A 167 -5.75 -7.51 -7.37
N ALA A 168 -5.09 -8.36 -8.16
CA ALA A 168 -4.13 -7.98 -9.17
C ALA A 168 -4.72 -8.08 -10.56
N VAL A 169 -4.90 -6.97 -11.25
CA VAL A 169 -5.11 -6.93 -12.70
C VAL A 169 -3.76 -6.71 -13.36
N VAL A 170 -3.28 -7.71 -14.07
CA VAL A 170 -1.97 -7.74 -14.70
C VAL A 170 -2.14 -7.64 -16.21
N ASP A 171 -1.50 -6.66 -16.82
CA ASP A 171 -1.51 -6.49 -18.28
C ASP A 171 -0.82 -7.67 -18.97
N GLU A 172 -1.33 -8.10 -20.12
CA GLU A 172 -0.76 -9.21 -20.88
C GLU A 172 0.71 -8.98 -21.26
N ALA A 173 1.14 -7.72 -21.44
CA ALA A 173 2.54 -7.37 -21.67
C ALA A 173 3.47 -7.85 -20.56
N VAL A 174 3.02 -7.86 -19.31
CA VAL A 174 3.81 -8.30 -18.15
C VAL A 174 4.13 -9.80 -18.24
N ILE A 175 3.15 -10.61 -18.60
CA ILE A 175 3.33 -12.06 -18.67
C ILE A 175 4.08 -12.51 -19.92
N ARG A 176 4.12 -11.68 -20.96
CA ARG A 176 4.89 -11.96 -22.20
C ARG A 176 6.30 -11.37 -22.19
N ARG A 177 6.57 -10.39 -21.36
CA ARG A 177 7.91 -9.81 -21.17
C ARG A 177 8.81 -10.79 -20.44
N VAL A 178 9.80 -11.33 -21.12
CA VAL A 178 10.76 -12.29 -20.54
C VAL A 178 11.73 -11.54 -19.62
N VAL A 179 11.50 -11.59 -18.32
CA VAL A 179 12.34 -11.00 -17.29
C VAL A 179 13.24 -12.06 -16.68
N GLY A 180 14.54 -11.80 -16.58
CA GLY A 180 15.52 -12.72 -16.00
C GLY A 180 15.81 -13.96 -16.81
N GLY A 181 15.35 -14.02 -18.09
CA GLY A 181 15.47 -15.18 -18.95
C GLY A 181 14.23 -16.12 -18.88
N ARG A 182 14.17 -17.06 -19.83
CA ARG A 182 13.00 -17.94 -20.00
C ARG A 182 12.70 -18.82 -18.77
N GLU A 183 13.72 -19.33 -18.12
CA GLU A 183 13.58 -20.19 -16.94
C GLU A 183 13.00 -19.40 -15.75
N THR A 184 13.57 -18.24 -15.45
CA THR A 184 13.08 -17.34 -14.41
C THR A 184 11.63 -16.92 -14.68
N MET A 185 11.32 -16.58 -15.92
CA MET A 185 9.97 -16.16 -16.30
C MET A 185 8.96 -17.31 -16.19
N ARG A 186 9.33 -18.53 -16.61
CA ARG A 186 8.48 -19.71 -16.46
C ARG A 186 8.18 -19.99 -14.98
N ALA A 187 9.22 -19.94 -14.12
CA ALA A 187 9.06 -20.12 -12.68
C ALA A 187 8.14 -19.03 -12.07
N GLN A 188 8.26 -17.80 -12.56
CA GLN A 188 7.42 -16.68 -12.12
C GLN A 188 5.94 -16.89 -12.53
N LEU A 189 5.65 -17.32 -13.73
CA LEU A 189 4.27 -17.59 -14.17
C LEU A 189 3.65 -18.75 -13.39
N HIS A 190 4.43 -19.81 -13.14
CA HIS A 190 3.99 -20.90 -12.27
C HIS A 190 3.68 -20.42 -10.86
N HIS A 191 4.55 -19.58 -10.30
CA HIS A 191 4.33 -18.97 -8.98
C HIS A 191 3.04 -18.12 -8.93
N LEU A 192 2.73 -17.34 -9.99
CA LEU A 192 1.47 -16.61 -10.07
C LEU A 192 0.26 -17.54 -10.03
N LEU A 193 0.32 -18.69 -10.72
CA LEU A 193 -0.75 -19.70 -10.68
C LEU A 193 -0.91 -20.30 -9.27
N GLU A 194 0.19 -20.51 -8.54
CA GLU A 194 0.14 -20.99 -7.15
C GLU A 194 -0.45 -19.93 -6.22
N GLN A 195 -0.02 -18.68 -6.33
CA GLN A 195 -0.56 -17.59 -5.51
C GLN A 195 -2.06 -17.38 -5.77
N ALA A 196 -2.51 -17.46 -7.01
CA ALA A 196 -3.92 -17.33 -7.39
C ALA A 196 -4.84 -18.42 -6.81
N ARG A 197 -4.29 -19.52 -6.25
CA ARG A 197 -5.07 -20.54 -5.52
C ARG A 197 -5.41 -20.14 -4.08
N ARG A 198 -4.77 -19.11 -3.55
CA ARG A 198 -5.03 -18.61 -2.20
C ARG A 198 -6.38 -17.86 -2.16
N PRO A 199 -7.21 -18.06 -1.15
CA PRO A 199 -8.57 -17.47 -1.11
C PRO A 199 -8.57 -15.94 -1.03
N HIS A 200 -7.45 -15.33 -0.61
CA HIS A 200 -7.28 -13.89 -0.47
C HIS A 200 -6.48 -13.26 -1.64
N VAL A 201 -6.12 -14.03 -2.68
CA VAL A 201 -5.37 -13.53 -3.83
C VAL A 201 -6.15 -13.78 -5.12
N THR A 202 -6.50 -12.72 -5.81
CA THR A 202 -7.12 -12.75 -7.14
C THR A 202 -6.15 -12.22 -8.17
N VAL A 203 -5.88 -12.99 -9.22
CA VAL A 203 -5.07 -12.58 -10.36
C VAL A 203 -5.92 -12.65 -11.63
N GLN A 204 -6.07 -11.51 -12.31
CA GLN A 204 -6.73 -11.43 -13.62
C GLN A 204 -5.76 -10.84 -14.64
N ILE A 205 -5.85 -11.31 -15.88
CA ILE A 205 -5.04 -10.79 -16.98
C ILE A 205 -5.91 -9.85 -17.82
N LEU A 206 -5.40 -8.63 -18.04
CA LEU A 206 -5.98 -7.68 -18.99
C LEU A 206 -5.38 -7.98 -20.38
N PRO A 207 -6.15 -8.57 -21.30
CA PRO A 207 -5.61 -9.01 -22.59
C PRO A 207 -5.37 -7.84 -23.53
N PHE A 208 -4.43 -7.96 -24.45
CA PHE A 208 -4.16 -6.96 -25.49
C PHE A 208 -5.39 -6.60 -26.33
N GLU A 209 -6.32 -7.54 -26.51
CA GLU A 209 -7.58 -7.34 -27.23
C GLU A 209 -8.48 -6.28 -26.60
N THR A 210 -8.30 -5.99 -25.31
CA THR A 210 -9.01 -4.88 -24.62
C THR A 210 -8.71 -3.53 -25.29
N GLY A 211 -7.53 -3.37 -25.89
CA GLY A 211 -7.12 -2.11 -26.52
C GLY A 211 -6.95 -1.00 -25.48
N ALA A 212 -7.53 0.17 -25.72
CA ALA A 212 -7.45 1.30 -24.80
C ALA A 212 -8.30 1.05 -23.55
N HIS A 213 -7.72 1.33 -22.38
CA HIS A 213 -8.32 1.04 -21.09
C HIS A 213 -8.13 2.20 -20.08
N ALA A 214 -8.75 2.11 -18.90
CA ALA A 214 -8.82 3.20 -17.93
C ALA A 214 -7.48 3.56 -17.25
N ALA A 215 -6.45 2.70 -17.30
CA ALA A 215 -5.14 2.95 -16.69
C ALA A 215 -4.11 3.52 -17.67
N ALA A 216 -4.45 4.60 -18.37
CA ALA A 216 -3.61 5.25 -19.36
C ALA A 216 -2.27 5.80 -18.81
N VAL A 217 -2.14 5.94 -17.50
CA VAL A 217 -0.96 6.53 -16.83
C VAL A 217 0.01 5.49 -16.27
N GLY A 218 -0.25 4.21 -16.42
CA GLY A 218 0.61 3.13 -15.93
C GLY A 218 0.11 2.44 -14.66
N SER A 219 1.03 1.69 -14.01
CA SER A 219 0.75 0.89 -12.82
C SER A 219 0.38 1.75 -11.61
N PHE A 220 -0.53 1.24 -10.78
CA PHE A 220 -0.90 1.85 -9.51
C PHE A 220 -1.40 0.78 -8.52
N VAL A 221 -1.42 1.15 -7.24
CA VAL A 221 -1.98 0.34 -6.16
C VAL A 221 -2.95 1.20 -5.36
N VAL A 222 -4.14 0.70 -5.09
CA VAL A 222 -5.05 1.26 -4.08
C VAL A 222 -4.87 0.43 -2.81
N LEU A 223 -4.21 1.00 -1.82
CA LEU A 223 -4.02 0.44 -0.51
C LEU A 223 -5.28 0.70 0.32
N GLY A 224 -6.07 -0.32 0.59
CA GLY A 224 -7.29 -0.24 1.39
C GLY A 224 -6.99 -0.33 2.88
N GLY A 225 -7.31 0.72 3.61
CA GLY A 225 -7.20 0.75 5.07
C GLY A 225 -8.39 0.08 5.76
N PRO A 226 -8.37 -0.03 7.10
CA PRO A 226 -9.49 -0.57 7.87
C PRO A 226 -10.77 0.29 7.80
N ALA A 227 -10.67 1.49 7.25
CA ALA A 227 -11.81 2.37 6.95
C ALA A 227 -11.54 3.12 5.63
N PRO A 228 -12.57 3.43 4.82
CA PRO A 228 -12.40 4.03 3.49
C PRO A 228 -11.63 5.37 3.48
N GLU A 229 -11.68 6.12 4.58
CA GLU A 229 -10.96 7.38 4.75
C GLU A 229 -9.44 7.19 4.90
N LEU A 230 -9.01 5.95 5.11
CA LEU A 230 -7.62 5.56 5.29
C LEU A 230 -6.99 4.99 4.02
N ASP A 231 -7.78 4.87 2.96
CA ASP A 231 -7.28 4.41 1.68
C ASP A 231 -6.23 5.36 1.11
N VAL A 232 -5.28 4.79 0.39
CA VAL A 232 -4.19 5.52 -0.29
C VAL A 232 -3.99 4.95 -1.67
N VAL A 233 -3.83 5.80 -2.65
CA VAL A 233 -3.27 5.38 -3.95
C VAL A 233 -1.76 5.56 -3.91
N TYR A 234 -1.05 4.54 -4.31
CA TYR A 234 0.39 4.55 -4.53
C TYR A 234 0.71 4.37 -6.01
N VAL A 235 1.59 5.22 -6.52
CA VAL A 235 2.14 5.12 -7.89
C VAL A 235 3.65 5.18 -7.79
N ASP A 236 4.31 4.18 -8.35
CA ASP A 236 5.78 4.14 -8.43
C ASP A 236 6.28 5.12 -9.48
N ILE A 237 7.29 5.92 -9.12
CA ILE A 237 7.97 6.86 -10.01
C ILE A 237 9.49 6.72 -9.85
N ILE A 238 10.25 7.15 -10.86
CA ILE A 238 11.71 7.15 -10.76
C ILE A 238 12.14 8.03 -9.58
N GLY A 239 12.85 7.43 -8.63
CA GLY A 239 13.34 8.10 -7.43
C GLY A 239 12.38 8.12 -6.25
N GLY A 240 11.28 7.34 -6.28
CA GLY A 240 10.39 7.20 -5.13
C GLY A 240 8.98 6.79 -5.48
N GLY A 241 8.01 7.19 -4.65
CA GLY A 241 6.60 6.91 -4.83
C GLY A 241 5.72 8.13 -4.60
N LEU A 242 4.63 8.24 -5.35
CA LEU A 242 3.60 9.24 -5.18
C LEU A 242 2.44 8.63 -4.40
N PHE A 243 2.08 9.28 -3.28
CA PHE A 243 0.96 8.89 -2.44
C PHE A 243 -0.18 9.90 -2.56
N MET A 244 -1.37 9.43 -2.87
CA MET A 244 -2.57 10.27 -3.04
C MET A 244 -3.64 9.83 -2.05
N GLU A 245 -4.14 10.79 -1.27
CA GLU A 245 -5.11 10.56 -0.20
C GLU A 245 -6.40 11.38 -0.37
N LYS A 246 -6.43 12.30 -1.35
CA LYS A 246 -7.61 13.14 -1.53
C LYS A 246 -8.77 12.33 -2.09
N PRO A 247 -9.99 12.49 -1.55
CA PRO A 247 -11.16 11.70 -1.97
C PRO A 247 -11.41 11.71 -3.48
N GLN A 248 -11.15 12.84 -4.15
CA GLN A 248 -11.31 12.97 -5.60
C GLN A 248 -10.28 12.15 -6.38
N GLU A 249 -9.04 12.07 -5.91
CA GLU A 249 -7.97 11.28 -6.52
C GLU A 249 -8.25 9.80 -6.29
N LEU A 250 -8.53 9.40 -5.05
CA LEU A 250 -8.92 8.04 -4.68
C LEU A 250 -10.10 7.53 -5.52
N SER A 251 -11.15 8.33 -5.65
CA SER A 251 -12.35 7.97 -6.43
C SER A 251 -12.01 7.67 -7.90
N ARG A 252 -11.10 8.45 -8.50
CA ARG A 252 -10.68 8.22 -9.90
C ARG A 252 -9.94 6.89 -10.08
N TYR A 253 -9.00 6.57 -9.19
CA TYR A 253 -8.23 5.32 -9.28
C TYR A 253 -9.09 4.10 -8.96
N LYS A 254 -9.96 4.18 -7.96
CA LYS A 254 -10.94 3.11 -7.67
C LYS A 254 -11.88 2.86 -8.85
N LEU A 255 -12.37 3.93 -9.48
CA LEU A 255 -13.21 3.81 -10.68
C LEU A 255 -12.42 3.17 -11.83
N ALA A 256 -11.18 3.63 -12.08
CA ALA A 256 -10.32 3.04 -13.10
C ALA A 256 -10.08 1.55 -12.83
N PHE A 257 -9.79 1.16 -11.60
CA PHE A 257 -9.60 -0.25 -11.22
C PHE A 257 -10.88 -1.07 -11.46
N ASN A 258 -12.06 -0.54 -11.14
CA ASN A 258 -13.33 -1.22 -11.41
C ASN A 258 -13.55 -1.49 -12.91
N TYR A 259 -13.17 -0.54 -13.78
CA TYR A 259 -13.23 -0.76 -15.22
C TYR A 259 -12.20 -1.80 -15.69
N LEU A 260 -10.98 -1.75 -15.17
CA LEU A 260 -9.94 -2.72 -15.53
C LEU A 260 -10.34 -4.14 -15.18
N ARG A 261 -10.82 -4.39 -13.95
CA ARG A 261 -11.24 -5.74 -13.54
C ARG A 261 -12.47 -6.25 -14.31
N ALA A 262 -13.34 -5.33 -14.78
CA ALA A 262 -14.49 -5.70 -15.60
C ALA A 262 -14.09 -6.06 -17.05
N GLN A 263 -12.98 -5.50 -17.55
CA GLN A 263 -12.44 -5.75 -18.89
C GLN A 263 -11.42 -6.89 -18.91
N ALA A 264 -10.83 -7.23 -17.77
CA ALA A 264 -9.89 -8.35 -17.64
C ALA A 264 -10.60 -9.69 -17.88
N LEU A 265 -9.83 -10.69 -18.25
CA LEU A 265 -10.31 -12.07 -18.31
C LEU A 265 -10.80 -12.49 -16.92
N ASP A 266 -11.77 -13.38 -16.85
CA ASP A 266 -12.14 -14.03 -15.59
C ASP A 266 -10.97 -14.85 -15.03
N ILE A 267 -11.11 -15.34 -13.80
CA ILE A 267 -10.05 -16.03 -13.07
C ILE A 267 -9.58 -17.30 -13.82
N GLU A 268 -10.53 -18.07 -14.35
CA GLU A 268 -10.22 -19.33 -15.05
C GLU A 268 -9.48 -19.09 -16.38
N ARG A 269 -9.97 -18.14 -17.19
CA ARG A 269 -9.32 -17.75 -18.44
C ARG A 269 -7.96 -17.09 -18.20
N SER A 270 -7.81 -16.32 -17.14
CA SER A 270 -6.52 -15.74 -16.73
C SER A 270 -5.50 -16.82 -16.37
N ALA A 271 -5.92 -17.82 -15.59
CA ALA A 271 -5.07 -18.96 -15.25
C ALA A 271 -4.69 -19.79 -16.50
N ALA A 272 -5.64 -20.00 -17.41
CA ALA A 272 -5.36 -20.70 -18.67
C ALA A 272 -4.34 -19.95 -19.54
N LEU A 273 -4.44 -18.63 -19.63
CA LEU A 273 -3.49 -17.81 -20.39
C LEU A 273 -2.10 -17.80 -19.74
N LEU A 274 -2.01 -17.71 -18.40
CA LEU A 274 -0.74 -17.84 -17.68
C LEU A 274 -0.04 -19.17 -17.94
N ASP A 275 -0.79 -20.28 -17.90
CA ASP A 275 -0.28 -21.62 -18.17
C ASP A 275 0.16 -21.77 -19.65
N GLN A 276 -0.63 -21.24 -20.58
CA GLN A 276 -0.29 -21.24 -22.01
C GLN A 276 1.04 -20.50 -22.24
N VAL A 277 1.17 -19.26 -21.77
CA VAL A 277 2.39 -18.46 -21.95
C VAL A 277 3.59 -19.13 -21.27
N GLY A 278 3.39 -19.76 -20.10
CA GLY A 278 4.44 -20.53 -19.42
C GLY A 278 4.95 -21.72 -20.25
N ARG A 279 4.07 -22.35 -21.03
CA ARG A 279 4.47 -23.46 -21.94
C ARG A 279 5.16 -22.99 -23.21
N GLU A 280 4.89 -21.78 -23.68
CA GLU A 280 5.54 -21.16 -24.84
C GLU A 280 6.98 -20.71 -24.55
N LEU A 281 7.34 -20.56 -23.27
CA LEU A 281 8.69 -20.20 -22.79
C LEU A 281 9.60 -21.43 -22.71
#